data_526a77c5a082806179eaf695f62273bb
#
_entry.id   526a77c5a082806179eaf695f62273bb
#
_cell.length_a   1.000
_cell.length_b   1.000
_cell.length_c   1.000
_cell.angle_alpha   90.00
_cell.angle_beta   90.00
_cell.angle_gamma   90.00
#
_symmetry.space_group_name_H-M   'P 1'
#
loop_
_entity.id
_entity.type
_entity.pdbx_description
1 polymer ?
#
loop_
_entity_poly.entity_id
_entity_poly.type
_entity_poly.pdbx_seq_one_letter_code
_entity_poly.pdbx_strand_id
1 'polypeptide(L)'
;MGIVIESYAFVGVATRATGPTAQVWLPPGFTLTGGGAYDMGRGTSNTLTACYPTRNHAGVFNGWTAAGRDFGLADPVPLAVYAVGIRITRDGVPVKVEQQVFSATSALVAEPGVSVKLGAGWIGTGGGAQDNYASPVNGNMLTASYPLIGADGKICGWSASGRDHDAADQARVTAFVIGIRTGPDVALEAHIVSNTSLLTGYPSALVAAPHGNAVVAGGGALVGENGRGTMLSASCPIISSQDGRLTGWFAARKVHKSAPPSGITAYGVMLEAA
;
A
#
# COMPACT_ATOMS: atom_id res chain seq x y z
N MET A 1 18.44 -9.17 -27.18
CA MET A 1 17.12 -8.54 -27.03
C MET A 1 16.93 -8.26 -25.55
N GLY A 2 16.89 -6.98 -25.18
CA GLY A 2 16.87 -6.56 -23.79
C GLY A 2 15.50 -6.03 -23.36
N ILE A 3 14.90 -6.64 -22.32
CA ILE A 3 13.74 -6.07 -21.62
C ILE A 3 14.28 -5.17 -20.52
N VAL A 4 13.79 -3.93 -20.47
CA VAL A 4 14.09 -2.98 -19.41
C VAL A 4 12.79 -2.61 -18.72
N ILE A 5 12.78 -2.77 -17.39
CA ILE A 5 11.67 -2.34 -16.52
C ILE A 5 12.17 -1.17 -15.71
N GLU A 6 11.44 -0.06 -15.75
CA GLU A 6 11.70 1.11 -14.91
C GLU A 6 10.53 1.29 -13.96
N SER A 7 10.81 1.61 -12.72
CA SER A 7 9.81 1.86 -11.69
C SER A 7 10.10 3.18 -10.99
N TYR A 8 9.07 4.00 -10.82
CA TYR A 8 9.15 5.30 -10.16
C TYR A 8 7.97 5.49 -9.21
N ALA A 9 8.20 6.25 -8.14
CA ALA A 9 7.14 6.78 -7.31
C ALA A 9 6.88 8.25 -7.62
N PHE A 10 5.61 8.57 -7.78
CA PHE A 10 5.11 9.93 -7.91
C PHE A 10 4.47 10.32 -6.59
N VAL A 11 4.75 11.52 -6.10
CA VAL A 11 4.41 11.93 -4.73
C VAL A 11 3.44 13.09 -4.75
N GLY A 12 2.38 12.97 -3.96
CA GLY A 12 1.48 14.05 -3.59
C GLY A 12 1.54 14.29 -2.08
N VAL A 13 1.31 15.52 -1.64
CA VAL A 13 1.31 15.85 -0.20
C VAL A 13 0.09 16.67 0.14
N ALA A 14 -0.68 16.22 1.14
CA ALA A 14 -1.69 17.06 1.78
C ALA A 14 -1.05 17.95 2.83
N THR A 15 -1.53 19.17 2.93
CA THR A 15 -1.18 20.09 4.01
C THR A 15 -1.62 19.54 5.37
N ARG A 16 -1.05 20.08 6.41
CA ARG A 16 -1.33 19.70 7.79
C ARG A 16 -2.81 19.86 8.13
N ALA A 17 -3.46 18.75 8.53
CA ALA A 17 -4.88 18.69 8.90
C ALA A 17 -5.15 17.55 9.87
N THR A 18 -6.28 17.58 10.57
CA THR A 18 -6.77 16.52 11.47
C THR A 18 -7.28 15.30 10.68
N GLY A 19 -7.74 15.52 9.47
CA GLY A 19 -8.16 14.48 8.51
C GLY A 19 -7.53 14.75 7.15
N PRO A 20 -6.18 14.62 7.01
CA PRO A 20 -5.52 14.89 5.75
C PRO A 20 -5.93 13.86 4.68
N THR A 21 -6.18 14.36 3.47
CA THR A 21 -6.42 13.52 2.29
C THR A 21 -5.55 14.01 1.15
N ALA A 22 -4.84 13.11 0.50
CA ALA A 22 -3.98 13.41 -0.64
C ALA A 22 -4.25 12.45 -1.80
N GLN A 23 -4.01 12.95 -2.99
CA GLN A 23 -4.11 12.21 -4.24
C GLN A 23 -2.91 12.51 -5.12
N VAL A 24 -2.45 11.50 -5.88
CA VAL A 24 -1.40 11.65 -6.87
C VAL A 24 -1.72 10.80 -8.10
N TRP A 25 -1.35 11.30 -9.27
CA TRP A 25 -1.60 10.67 -10.57
C TRP A 25 -0.30 10.35 -11.26
N LEU A 26 -0.28 9.23 -11.97
CA LEU A 26 0.83 8.87 -12.84
C LEU A 26 0.79 9.73 -14.11
N PRO A 27 1.93 10.18 -14.61
CA PRO A 27 2.00 10.79 -15.93
C PRO A 27 1.74 9.75 -17.04
N PRO A 28 1.43 10.19 -18.28
CA PRO A 28 1.28 9.30 -19.41
C PRO A 28 2.49 8.39 -19.62
N GLY A 29 2.26 7.17 -20.08
CA GLY A 29 3.32 6.18 -20.36
C GLY A 29 3.68 5.28 -19.19
N PHE A 30 3.10 5.51 -18.00
CA PHE A 30 3.25 4.62 -16.86
C PHE A 30 2.00 3.79 -16.59
N THR A 31 2.20 2.55 -16.15
CA THR A 31 1.16 1.65 -15.66
C THR A 31 1.24 1.61 -14.13
N LEU A 32 0.14 1.87 -13.45
CA LEU A 32 0.06 1.80 -11.99
C LEU A 32 0.23 0.36 -11.52
N THR A 33 1.15 0.10 -10.63
CA THR A 33 1.44 -1.22 -10.06
C THR A 33 1.25 -1.28 -8.56
N GLY A 34 1.30 -0.14 -7.89
CA GLY A 34 1.16 -0.05 -6.45
C GLY A 34 1.10 1.39 -5.98
N GLY A 35 1.18 1.56 -4.68
CA GLY A 35 1.24 2.86 -4.05
C GLY A 35 1.24 2.74 -2.55
N GLY A 36 1.42 3.86 -1.87
CA GLY A 36 1.57 3.90 -0.44
C GLY A 36 1.26 5.25 0.16
N ALA A 37 1.38 5.32 1.48
CA ALA A 37 1.21 6.56 2.23
C ALA A 37 2.14 6.62 3.44
N TYR A 38 2.46 7.84 3.83
CA TYR A 38 3.22 8.14 5.03
C TYR A 38 2.61 9.33 5.78
N ASP A 39 2.10 9.06 6.95
CA ASP A 39 1.73 10.08 7.91
C ASP A 39 3.02 10.70 8.48
N MET A 40 3.28 11.96 8.10
CA MET A 40 4.53 12.67 8.42
C MET A 40 4.53 13.28 9.82
N GLY A 41 3.52 13.02 10.64
CA GLY A 41 3.42 13.51 12.01
C GLY A 41 4.28 12.73 13.00
N ARG A 42 4.75 13.44 14.02
CA ARG A 42 5.45 12.84 15.17
C ARG A 42 4.52 12.52 16.33
N GLY A 43 3.26 12.95 16.25
CA GLY A 43 2.22 12.67 17.25
C GLY A 43 1.74 11.22 17.22
N THR A 44 0.83 10.90 18.13
CA THR A 44 0.36 9.53 18.34
C THR A 44 -1.06 9.29 17.85
N SER A 45 -1.78 10.34 17.45
CA SER A 45 -3.23 10.24 17.18
C SER A 45 -3.61 10.11 15.72
N ASN A 46 -2.83 10.64 14.77
CA ASN A 46 -3.16 10.53 13.35
C ASN A 46 -2.63 9.21 12.77
N THR A 47 -3.48 8.48 12.07
CA THR A 47 -3.19 7.19 11.45
C THR A 47 -3.93 7.03 10.13
N LEU A 48 -3.55 6.04 9.31
CA LEU A 48 -4.15 5.83 8.00
C LEU A 48 -5.55 5.23 8.10
N THR A 49 -6.49 5.83 7.38
CA THR A 49 -7.84 5.30 7.14
C THR A 49 -8.02 4.79 5.72
N ALA A 50 -7.21 5.27 4.79
CA ALA A 50 -7.25 4.84 3.39
C ALA A 50 -5.89 4.95 2.72
N CYS A 51 -5.58 3.98 1.85
CA CYS A 51 -4.42 3.97 0.98
C CYS A 51 -4.71 3.00 -0.18
N TYR A 52 -5.20 3.52 -1.33
CA TYR A 52 -5.78 2.67 -2.37
C TYR A 52 -5.67 3.25 -3.79
N PRO A 53 -5.74 2.39 -4.84
CA PRO A 53 -5.70 2.82 -6.24
C PRO A 53 -6.96 3.62 -6.63
N THR A 54 -6.78 4.70 -7.39
CA THR A 54 -7.85 5.62 -7.76
C THR A 54 -8.01 5.72 -9.27
N ARG A 55 -9.26 5.81 -9.71
CA ARG A 55 -9.64 6.03 -11.12
C ARG A 55 -9.61 7.50 -11.48
N ASN A 56 -9.11 7.81 -12.66
CA ASN A 56 -9.27 9.13 -13.25
C ASN A 56 -10.69 9.34 -13.84
N HIS A 57 -10.94 10.50 -14.40
CA HIS A 57 -12.24 10.83 -15.03
C HIS A 57 -12.61 9.91 -16.22
N ALA A 58 -11.63 9.26 -16.86
CA ALA A 58 -11.88 8.28 -17.93
C ALA A 58 -12.14 6.85 -17.37
N GLY A 59 -12.19 6.67 -16.06
CA GLY A 59 -12.41 5.38 -15.41
C GLY A 59 -11.19 4.48 -15.33
N VAL A 60 -10.00 4.96 -15.70
CA VAL A 60 -8.74 4.21 -15.67
C VAL A 60 -8.07 4.38 -14.31
N PHE A 61 -7.61 3.28 -13.73
CA PHE A 61 -6.80 3.33 -12.51
C PHE A 61 -5.38 3.78 -12.85
N ASN A 62 -5.07 5.03 -12.60
CA ASN A 62 -3.74 5.62 -12.82
C ASN A 62 -3.31 6.58 -11.71
N GLY A 63 -3.97 6.53 -10.55
CA GLY A 63 -3.66 7.34 -9.40
C GLY A 63 -3.73 6.56 -8.09
N TRP A 64 -3.33 7.23 -7.02
CA TRP A 64 -3.38 6.73 -5.66
C TRP A 64 -3.95 7.76 -4.72
N THR A 65 -4.84 7.33 -3.84
CA THR A 65 -5.43 8.16 -2.80
C THR A 65 -5.03 7.63 -1.44
N ALA A 66 -4.70 8.52 -0.53
CA ALA A 66 -4.52 8.21 0.87
C ALA A 66 -5.26 9.22 1.75
N ALA A 67 -5.74 8.73 2.89
CA ALA A 67 -6.34 9.54 3.94
C ALA A 67 -5.83 9.09 5.30
N GLY A 68 -5.69 10.05 6.19
CA GLY A 68 -5.41 9.84 7.59
C GLY A 68 -6.44 10.53 8.46
N ARG A 69 -6.43 10.23 9.75
CA ARG A 69 -7.32 10.86 10.71
C ARG A 69 -6.75 10.83 12.11
N ASP A 70 -6.99 11.91 12.86
CA ASP A 70 -6.77 11.92 14.32
C ASP A 70 -7.86 11.15 15.01
N PHE A 71 -7.48 10.63 16.15
CA PHE A 71 -8.38 9.97 17.04
C PHE A 71 -8.21 10.43 18.51
N GLY A 72 -9.29 10.90 19.10
CA GLY A 72 -9.36 11.29 20.51
C GLY A 72 -8.62 12.58 20.91
N LEU A 73 -7.50 12.89 20.28
CA LEU A 73 -6.72 14.11 20.46
C LEU A 73 -6.40 14.71 19.09
N ALA A 74 -6.55 16.01 18.96
CA ALA A 74 -6.17 16.72 17.75
C ALA A 74 -4.65 16.60 17.51
N ASP A 75 -4.27 15.98 16.42
CA ASP A 75 -2.88 15.75 15.98
C ASP A 75 -2.79 16.03 14.48
N PRO A 76 -2.97 17.30 14.06
CA PRO A 76 -2.94 17.61 12.64
C PRO A 76 -1.56 17.36 12.07
N VAL A 77 -1.51 16.62 10.96
CA VAL A 77 -0.28 16.20 10.29
C VAL A 77 -0.36 16.43 8.78
N PRO A 78 0.78 16.60 8.09
CA PRO A 78 0.82 16.44 6.64
C PRO A 78 0.83 14.94 6.29
N LEU A 79 0.26 14.60 5.14
CA LEU A 79 0.20 13.23 4.64
C LEU A 79 0.85 13.16 3.26
N ALA A 80 1.88 12.34 3.10
CA ALA A 80 2.43 12.00 1.80
C ALA A 80 1.71 10.78 1.21
N VAL A 81 1.38 10.83 -0.07
CA VAL A 81 0.81 9.75 -0.87
C VAL A 81 1.72 9.45 -2.05
N TYR A 82 1.87 8.17 -2.36
CA TYR A 82 2.76 7.67 -3.41
C TYR A 82 1.97 6.82 -4.40
N ALA A 83 2.10 7.09 -5.70
CA ALA A 83 1.70 6.17 -6.76
C ALA A 83 2.96 5.56 -7.36
N VAL A 84 3.05 4.23 -7.38
CA VAL A 84 4.14 3.50 -8.01
C VAL A 84 3.70 3.10 -9.41
N GLY A 85 4.48 3.52 -10.39
CA GLY A 85 4.23 3.23 -11.80
C GLY A 85 5.45 2.62 -12.47
N ILE A 86 5.20 1.66 -13.36
CA ILE A 86 6.23 1.07 -14.20
C ILE A 86 6.05 1.48 -15.67
N ARG A 87 7.15 1.45 -16.39
CA ARG A 87 7.14 1.34 -17.85
C ARG A 87 8.12 0.24 -18.27
N ILE A 88 7.76 -0.44 -19.34
CA ILE A 88 8.55 -1.56 -19.87
C ILE A 88 8.91 -1.22 -21.31
N THR A 89 10.17 -1.44 -21.66
CA THR A 89 10.64 -1.37 -23.05
C THR A 89 11.33 -2.67 -23.44
N ARG A 90 11.21 -3.05 -24.69
CA ARG A 90 11.96 -4.14 -25.32
C ARG A 90 12.75 -3.57 -26.48
N ASP A 91 14.07 -3.66 -26.41
CA ASP A 91 14.99 -3.06 -27.38
C ASP A 91 14.70 -1.55 -27.65
N GLY A 92 14.32 -0.81 -26.59
CA GLY A 92 13.96 0.61 -26.65
C GLY A 92 12.51 0.91 -27.09
N VAL A 93 11.73 -0.09 -27.50
CA VAL A 93 10.33 0.08 -27.92
C VAL A 93 9.39 -0.15 -26.71
N PRO A 94 8.43 0.76 -26.47
CA PRO A 94 7.46 0.58 -25.37
C PRO A 94 6.64 -0.70 -25.51
N VAL A 95 6.53 -1.45 -24.42
CA VAL A 95 5.69 -2.65 -24.30
C VAL A 95 4.33 -2.25 -23.71
N LYS A 96 3.25 -2.71 -24.35
CA LYS A 96 1.91 -2.55 -23.79
C LYS A 96 1.75 -3.43 -22.57
N VAL A 97 1.46 -2.80 -21.42
CA VAL A 97 1.11 -3.47 -20.17
C VAL A 97 -0.38 -3.31 -19.94
N GLU A 98 -1.09 -4.43 -19.82
CA GLU A 98 -2.49 -4.43 -19.39
C GLU A 98 -2.54 -4.43 -17.86
N GLN A 99 -3.52 -3.73 -17.31
CA GLN A 99 -3.73 -3.59 -15.87
C GLN A 99 -5.19 -3.90 -15.51
N GLN A 100 -5.39 -4.59 -14.41
CA GLN A 100 -6.69 -4.84 -13.80
C GLN A 100 -6.61 -4.63 -12.29
N VAL A 101 -7.62 -3.96 -11.74
CA VAL A 101 -7.78 -3.84 -10.29
C VAL A 101 -8.99 -4.66 -9.87
N PHE A 102 -8.80 -5.56 -8.92
CA PHE A 102 -9.84 -6.36 -8.29
C PHE A 102 -10.09 -5.82 -6.89
N SER A 103 -11.34 -5.88 -6.41
CA SER A 103 -11.68 -5.42 -5.07
C SER A 103 -12.75 -6.28 -4.42
N ALA A 104 -12.75 -6.30 -3.09
CA ALA A 104 -13.78 -6.90 -2.26
C ALA A 104 -13.99 -6.05 -1.02
N THR A 105 -15.23 -6.01 -0.52
CA THR A 105 -15.61 -5.24 0.66
C THR A 105 -16.16 -6.15 1.74
N SER A 106 -15.79 -5.92 3.00
CA SER A 106 -16.21 -6.68 4.16
C SER A 106 -17.67 -6.41 4.57
N ALA A 107 -18.17 -7.18 5.52
CA ALA A 107 -19.35 -6.82 6.30
C ALA A 107 -19.11 -5.57 7.14
N LEU A 108 -20.21 -4.93 7.61
CA LEU A 108 -20.19 -3.80 8.53
C LEU A 108 -20.02 -4.33 9.95
N VAL A 109 -18.83 -4.18 10.53
CA VAL A 109 -18.47 -4.67 11.87
C VAL A 109 -17.41 -3.75 12.51
N ALA A 110 -17.18 -3.91 13.83
CA ALA A 110 -16.19 -3.11 14.57
C ALA A 110 -14.73 -3.41 14.16
N GLU A 111 -14.46 -4.64 13.80
CA GLU A 111 -13.14 -5.10 13.34
C GLU A 111 -13.28 -5.71 11.93
N PRO A 112 -13.45 -4.87 10.89
CA PRO A 112 -13.64 -5.36 9.53
C PRO A 112 -12.36 -5.95 8.95
N GLY A 113 -12.51 -7.08 8.25
CA GLY A 113 -11.43 -7.72 7.51
C GLY A 113 -11.96 -8.36 6.24
N VAL A 114 -11.19 -8.29 5.15
CA VAL A 114 -11.55 -8.85 3.86
C VAL A 114 -10.32 -9.21 3.06
N SER A 115 -10.47 -10.24 2.24
CA SER A 115 -9.48 -10.63 1.24
C SER A 115 -10.10 -10.61 -0.15
N VAL A 116 -9.35 -10.12 -1.11
CA VAL A 116 -9.69 -10.14 -2.53
C VAL A 116 -8.73 -11.07 -3.28
N LYS A 117 -9.26 -11.92 -4.16
CA LYS A 117 -8.45 -12.81 -5.00
C LYS A 117 -8.00 -12.09 -6.27
N LEU A 118 -6.77 -12.35 -6.67
CA LEU A 118 -6.26 -11.98 -7.99
C LEU A 118 -6.90 -12.89 -9.06
N GLY A 119 -7.25 -12.32 -10.19
CA GLY A 119 -7.76 -13.09 -11.32
C GLY A 119 -6.71 -14.01 -11.93
N ALA A 120 -7.13 -15.13 -12.52
CA ALA A 120 -6.22 -16.06 -13.19
C ALA A 120 -5.50 -15.37 -14.38
N GLY A 121 -4.22 -15.67 -14.56
CA GLY A 121 -3.38 -15.12 -15.64
C GLY A 121 -2.89 -13.69 -15.40
N TRP A 122 -3.11 -13.14 -14.22
CA TRP A 122 -2.56 -11.83 -13.81
C TRP A 122 -1.38 -12.01 -12.86
N ILE A 123 -0.42 -11.13 -12.97
CA ILE A 123 0.73 -11.02 -12.06
C ILE A 123 0.41 -9.94 -11.04
N GLY A 124 0.35 -10.29 -9.77
CA GLY A 124 0.08 -9.35 -8.69
C GLY A 124 1.30 -8.46 -8.43
N THR A 125 1.09 -7.15 -8.37
CA THR A 125 2.17 -6.17 -8.20
C THR A 125 2.00 -5.29 -6.98
N GLY A 126 0.78 -5.15 -6.48
CA GLY A 126 0.49 -4.33 -5.33
C GLY A 126 -0.98 -4.36 -4.97
N GLY A 127 -1.35 -3.59 -3.98
CA GLY A 127 -2.72 -3.47 -3.54
C GLY A 127 -2.88 -2.38 -2.50
N GLY A 128 -4.10 -2.22 -2.01
CA GLY A 128 -4.43 -1.16 -1.08
C GLY A 128 -5.64 -1.49 -0.23
N ALA A 129 -5.98 -0.57 0.65
CA ALA A 129 -7.11 -0.67 1.56
C ALA A 129 -7.83 0.66 1.71
N GLN A 130 -9.14 0.60 1.87
CA GLN A 130 -9.97 1.74 2.22
C GLN A 130 -10.92 1.34 3.35
N ASP A 131 -10.86 2.07 4.44
CA ASP A 131 -11.85 1.99 5.49
C ASP A 131 -13.02 2.92 5.15
N ASN A 132 -14.22 2.33 5.09
CA ASN A 132 -15.47 3.01 4.75
C ASN A 132 -16.31 3.17 6.01
N TYR A 133 -15.88 4.02 6.93
CA TYR A 133 -16.62 4.33 8.16
C TYR A 133 -17.75 5.32 7.90
N ALA A 134 -18.85 5.16 8.64
CA ALA A 134 -20.03 5.99 8.47
C ALA A 134 -20.00 7.24 9.36
N SER A 135 -19.29 7.18 10.51
CA SER A 135 -19.25 8.26 11.48
C SER A 135 -18.07 9.20 11.28
N PRO A 136 -18.26 10.51 11.21
CA PRO A 136 -17.15 11.44 11.15
C PRO A 136 -16.45 11.67 12.51
N VAL A 137 -17.00 11.17 13.61
CA VAL A 137 -16.54 11.50 14.98
C VAL A 137 -15.58 10.46 15.54
N ASN A 138 -15.92 9.19 15.32
CA ASN A 138 -15.09 8.07 15.79
C ASN A 138 -14.38 7.48 14.60
N GLY A 139 -13.65 6.79 14.32
CA GLY A 139 -13.11 6.26 13.08
C GLY A 139 -12.64 4.83 13.28
N ASN A 140 -12.92 4.04 12.31
CA ASN A 140 -12.25 2.78 12.14
C ASN A 140 -10.96 3.04 11.36
N MET A 141 -9.86 2.42 11.68
CA MET A 141 -8.54 2.71 11.13
C MET A 141 -7.87 1.47 10.60
N LEU A 142 -7.05 1.62 9.58
CA LEU A 142 -6.35 0.50 8.96
C LEU A 142 -5.34 -0.13 9.93
N THR A 143 -5.41 -1.45 10.05
CA THR A 143 -4.44 -2.27 10.76
C THR A 143 -3.60 -3.13 9.82
N ALA A 144 -4.12 -3.41 8.62
CA ALA A 144 -3.39 -4.19 7.62
C ALA A 144 -3.81 -3.85 6.20
N SER A 145 -2.84 -3.92 5.28
CA SER A 145 -3.00 -3.95 3.84
C SER A 145 -1.78 -4.67 3.26
N TYR A 146 -1.92 -5.96 2.91
CA TYR A 146 -0.77 -6.81 2.56
C TYR A 146 -1.10 -7.89 1.53
N PRO A 147 -0.08 -8.39 0.78
CA PRO A 147 -0.27 -9.43 -0.22
C PRO A 147 -0.62 -10.79 0.41
N LEU A 148 -1.55 -11.52 -0.21
CA LEU A 148 -1.76 -12.94 0.02
C LEU A 148 -0.86 -13.73 -0.91
N ILE A 149 -0.12 -14.69 -0.34
CA ILE A 149 0.87 -15.48 -1.04
C ILE A 149 0.31 -16.88 -1.26
N GLY A 150 0.31 -17.32 -2.51
CA GLY A 150 -0.09 -18.67 -2.89
C GLY A 150 0.97 -19.72 -2.55
N ALA A 151 0.65 -20.99 -2.74
CA ALA A 151 1.59 -22.10 -2.51
C ALA A 151 2.81 -22.06 -3.44
N ASP A 152 2.71 -21.36 -4.56
CA ASP A 152 3.77 -21.13 -5.54
C ASP A 152 4.68 -19.93 -5.19
N GLY A 153 4.45 -19.28 -4.04
CA GLY A 153 5.18 -18.10 -3.60
C GLY A 153 4.75 -16.80 -4.26
N LYS A 154 3.76 -16.81 -5.16
CA LYS A 154 3.29 -15.65 -5.92
C LYS A 154 2.10 -14.99 -5.23
N ILE A 155 1.84 -13.73 -5.57
CA ILE A 155 0.64 -13.04 -5.09
C ILE A 155 -0.60 -13.67 -5.69
N CYS A 156 -1.48 -14.21 -4.83
CA CYS A 156 -2.78 -14.75 -5.21
C CYS A 156 -3.95 -13.83 -4.82
N GLY A 157 -3.68 -12.73 -4.13
CA GLY A 157 -4.68 -11.79 -3.69
C GLY A 157 -4.11 -10.71 -2.76
N TRP A 158 -5.00 -9.99 -2.09
CA TRP A 158 -4.66 -8.96 -1.11
C TRP A 158 -5.61 -9.01 0.08
N SER A 159 -5.10 -8.78 1.28
CA SER A 159 -5.88 -8.71 2.50
C SER A 159 -5.83 -7.32 3.10
N ALA A 160 -6.94 -6.87 3.64
CA ALA A 160 -7.04 -5.62 4.36
C ALA A 160 -7.87 -5.79 5.62
N SER A 161 -7.52 -5.07 6.67
CA SER A 161 -8.30 -5.00 7.91
C SER A 161 -8.26 -3.60 8.51
N GLY A 162 -9.30 -3.32 9.27
CA GLY A 162 -9.45 -2.13 10.07
C GLY A 162 -9.92 -2.49 11.48
N ARG A 163 -9.93 -1.51 12.34
CA ARG A 163 -10.43 -1.65 13.71
C ARG A 163 -10.91 -0.32 14.23
N ASP A 164 -12.04 -0.35 14.97
CA ASP A 164 -12.45 0.76 15.81
C ASP A 164 -11.46 0.95 16.98
N HIS A 165 -11.38 2.17 17.46
CA HIS A 165 -10.47 2.51 18.54
C HIS A 165 -11.17 3.41 19.56
N ASP A 166 -11.09 3.03 20.85
CA ASP A 166 -11.67 3.70 22.02
C ASP A 166 -13.20 3.88 22.02
N ALA A 167 -13.83 4.04 20.87
CA ALA A 167 -15.27 4.13 20.72
C ALA A 167 -15.73 3.18 19.62
N ALA A 168 -16.84 2.50 19.85
CA ALA A 168 -17.42 1.61 18.85
C ALA A 168 -17.80 2.39 17.59
N ASP A 169 -17.20 2.02 16.47
CA ASP A 169 -17.49 2.58 15.14
C ASP A 169 -17.40 1.48 14.09
N GLN A 170 -18.56 0.91 13.77
CA GLN A 170 -18.61 -0.12 12.75
C GLN A 170 -18.26 0.46 11.38
N ALA A 171 -17.40 -0.23 10.66
CA ALA A 171 -16.99 0.12 9.32
C ALA A 171 -17.01 -1.07 8.37
N ARG A 172 -16.84 -0.79 7.09
CA ARG A 172 -16.50 -1.75 6.06
C ARG A 172 -15.10 -1.46 5.57
N VAL A 173 -14.28 -2.47 5.40
CA VAL A 173 -12.99 -2.34 4.73
C VAL A 173 -13.10 -2.88 3.31
N THR A 174 -12.57 -2.14 2.35
CA THR A 174 -12.38 -2.60 0.97
C THR A 174 -10.91 -2.90 0.74
N ALA A 175 -10.60 -4.12 0.34
CA ALA A 175 -9.28 -4.52 -0.15
C ALA A 175 -9.22 -4.40 -1.67
N PHE A 176 -8.05 -3.99 -2.18
CA PHE A 176 -7.75 -3.90 -3.61
C PHE A 176 -6.50 -4.70 -3.91
N VAL A 177 -6.47 -5.39 -5.07
CA VAL A 177 -5.25 -5.97 -5.64
C VAL A 177 -5.09 -5.54 -7.08
N ILE A 178 -3.86 -5.18 -7.45
CA ILE A 178 -3.49 -4.79 -8.81
C ILE A 178 -2.81 -5.96 -9.49
N GLY A 179 -3.35 -6.37 -10.63
CA GLY A 179 -2.74 -7.31 -11.54
C GLY A 179 -2.28 -6.64 -12.81
N ILE A 180 -1.14 -7.06 -13.33
CA ILE A 180 -0.65 -6.68 -14.65
C ILE A 180 -0.43 -7.92 -15.51
N ARG A 181 -0.41 -7.73 -16.82
CA ARG A 181 0.05 -8.72 -17.79
C ARG A 181 0.58 -8.04 -19.04
N THR A 182 1.44 -8.74 -19.73
CA THR A 182 2.05 -8.34 -21.01
C THR A 182 1.67 -9.31 -22.11
N GLY A 183 1.99 -9.00 -23.35
CA GLY A 183 1.88 -9.95 -24.45
C GLY A 183 2.86 -11.12 -24.27
N PRO A 184 2.71 -12.19 -25.10
CA PRO A 184 3.48 -13.43 -24.94
C PRO A 184 4.99 -13.25 -25.14
N ASP A 185 5.41 -12.16 -25.77
CA ASP A 185 6.82 -11.87 -26.06
C ASP A 185 7.59 -11.30 -24.88
N VAL A 186 6.93 -10.97 -23.76
CA VAL A 186 7.53 -10.40 -22.55
C VAL A 186 7.01 -11.17 -21.36
N ALA A 187 7.81 -12.07 -20.84
CA ALA A 187 7.50 -12.76 -19.59
C ALA A 187 7.96 -11.91 -18.39
N LEU A 188 7.10 -11.81 -17.40
CA LEU A 188 7.39 -11.08 -16.14
C LEU A 188 7.21 -12.02 -14.97
N GLU A 189 7.99 -11.80 -13.93
CA GLU A 189 7.86 -12.49 -12.67
C GLU A 189 7.82 -11.50 -11.50
N ALA A 190 6.97 -11.76 -10.50
CA ALA A 190 6.90 -10.96 -9.29
C ALA A 190 7.30 -11.80 -8.08
N HIS A 191 8.20 -11.24 -7.27
CA HIS A 191 8.71 -11.84 -6.04
C HIS A 191 8.30 -10.99 -4.84
N ILE A 192 8.05 -11.65 -3.71
CA ILE A 192 7.71 -10.97 -2.47
C ILE A 192 8.89 -11.11 -1.51
N VAL A 193 9.30 -9.99 -0.95
CA VAL A 193 10.23 -9.93 0.17
C VAL A 193 9.54 -9.32 1.37
N SER A 194 9.85 -9.81 2.56
CA SER A 194 9.23 -9.31 3.79
C SER A 194 10.23 -9.22 4.93
N ASN A 195 9.97 -8.31 5.85
CA ASN A 195 10.74 -8.17 7.07
C ASN A 195 9.82 -7.76 8.21
N THR A 196 10.00 -8.37 9.37
CA THR A 196 9.20 -8.09 10.57
C THR A 196 10.07 -7.41 11.62
N SER A 197 9.58 -6.32 12.17
CA SER A 197 10.28 -5.59 13.24
C SER A 197 10.29 -6.38 14.56
N LEU A 198 11.17 -5.99 15.45
CA LEU A 198 11.08 -6.38 16.85
C LEU A 198 9.78 -5.82 17.50
N LEU A 199 9.38 -6.43 18.61
CA LEU A 199 8.25 -5.96 19.40
C LEU A 199 8.66 -4.68 20.16
N THR A 200 8.08 -3.55 19.77
CA THR A 200 8.34 -2.24 20.40
C THR A 200 7.06 -1.41 20.48
N GLY A 201 7.11 -0.29 21.21
CA GLY A 201 6.00 0.66 21.26
C GLY A 201 5.75 1.35 19.91
N TYR A 202 6.81 1.63 19.13
CA TYR A 202 6.75 2.30 17.83
C TYR A 202 7.54 1.52 16.78
N PRO A 203 7.06 0.33 16.39
CA PRO A 203 7.80 -0.49 15.45
C PRO A 203 7.74 0.07 14.04
N SER A 204 8.84 -0.10 13.36
CA SER A 204 8.93 0.08 11.92
C SER A 204 9.73 -1.07 11.31
N ALA A 205 9.40 -1.42 10.08
CA ALA A 205 10.10 -2.43 9.29
C ALA A 205 10.46 -1.87 7.93
N LEU A 206 11.57 -2.36 7.41
CA LEU A 206 12.10 -1.98 6.12
C LEU A 206 12.45 -3.24 5.35
N VAL A 207 12.06 -3.27 4.09
CA VAL A 207 12.46 -4.27 3.11
C VAL A 207 13.27 -3.57 2.04
N ALA A 208 14.50 -4.01 1.83
CA ALA A 208 15.32 -3.54 0.72
C ALA A 208 15.03 -4.35 -0.55
N ALA A 209 15.07 -3.69 -1.71
CA ALA A 209 15.09 -4.39 -2.98
C ALA A 209 16.36 -5.23 -3.09
N PRO A 210 16.28 -6.48 -3.56
CA PRO A 210 17.46 -7.28 -3.82
C PRO A 210 18.31 -6.62 -4.91
N HIS A 211 19.60 -6.88 -4.87
CA HIS A 211 20.48 -6.45 -5.96
C HIS A 211 20.13 -7.20 -7.24
N GLY A 212 20.18 -6.50 -8.37
CA GLY A 212 19.88 -7.06 -9.69
C GLY A 212 18.97 -6.19 -10.53
N ASN A 213 18.23 -6.83 -11.43
CA ASN A 213 17.34 -6.15 -12.38
C ASN A 213 15.89 -6.01 -11.88
N ALA A 214 15.58 -6.57 -10.71
CA ALA A 214 14.25 -6.47 -10.13
C ALA A 214 13.97 -5.03 -9.66
N VAL A 215 12.77 -4.53 -9.96
CA VAL A 215 12.31 -3.21 -9.54
C VAL A 215 11.20 -3.33 -8.52
N VAL A 216 11.08 -2.36 -7.62
CA VAL A 216 9.96 -2.30 -6.67
C VAL A 216 8.69 -1.91 -7.42
N ALA A 217 7.72 -2.81 -7.46
CA ALA A 217 6.43 -2.59 -8.11
C ALA A 217 5.32 -2.17 -7.13
N GLY A 218 5.48 -2.50 -5.84
CA GLY A 218 4.50 -2.19 -4.81
C GLY A 218 4.92 -2.72 -3.45
N GLY A 219 3.99 -2.74 -2.52
CA GLY A 219 4.20 -3.31 -1.20
C GLY A 219 3.03 -3.10 -0.27
N GLY A 220 3.16 -3.57 0.96
CA GLY A 220 2.12 -3.54 1.97
C GLY A 220 2.64 -3.62 3.39
N ALA A 221 1.71 -3.62 4.34
CA ALA A 221 2.02 -3.68 5.77
C ALA A 221 0.99 -4.49 6.55
N LEU A 222 1.46 -5.22 7.54
CA LEU A 222 0.65 -5.97 8.49
C LEU A 222 1.10 -5.63 9.91
N VAL A 223 0.21 -5.10 10.72
CA VAL A 223 0.43 -4.93 12.17
C VAL A 223 0.21 -6.27 12.87
N GLY A 224 1.16 -6.68 13.70
CA GLY A 224 1.04 -7.91 14.48
C GLY A 224 -0.15 -7.86 15.47
N GLU A 225 -0.73 -9.01 15.77
CA GLU A 225 -2.04 -9.18 16.46
C GLU A 225 -2.09 -8.71 17.92
N ASN A 226 -1.00 -8.31 18.53
CA ASN A 226 -0.92 -8.03 19.95
C ASN A 226 -1.39 -6.61 20.31
N GLY A 227 -2.70 -6.39 20.31
CA GLY A 227 -3.27 -5.30 21.10
C GLY A 227 -4.15 -4.29 20.37
N ARG A 228 -5.20 -3.86 21.08
CA ARG A 228 -6.01 -2.69 20.75
C ARG A 228 -5.14 -1.44 20.75
N GLY A 229 -5.38 -0.51 19.84
CA GLY A 229 -4.66 0.76 19.79
C GLY A 229 -3.40 0.77 18.90
N THR A 230 -3.24 -0.18 17.99
CA THR A 230 -2.10 -0.24 17.07
C THR A 230 -2.57 -0.14 15.63
N MET A 231 -2.18 0.91 14.93
CA MET A 231 -2.72 1.26 13.61
C MET A 231 -1.62 1.67 12.66
N LEU A 232 -1.84 1.47 11.35
CA LEU A 232 -0.89 1.85 10.32
C LEU A 232 -0.70 3.36 10.28
N SER A 233 0.54 3.81 10.31
CA SER A 233 0.93 5.20 10.04
C SER A 233 1.73 5.34 8.76
N ALA A 234 2.34 4.27 8.28
CA ALA A 234 3.05 4.25 7.02
C ALA A 234 3.01 2.87 6.37
N SER A 235 2.88 2.86 5.05
CA SER A 235 3.21 1.78 4.13
C SER A 235 3.57 2.47 2.82
N CYS A 236 4.86 2.61 2.50
CA CYS A 236 5.29 3.44 1.37
C CYS A 236 6.62 2.97 0.77
N PRO A 237 6.88 3.31 -0.50
CA PRO A 237 8.15 3.03 -1.14
C PRO A 237 9.29 3.83 -0.50
N ILE A 238 10.50 3.26 -0.53
CA ILE A 238 11.75 3.95 -0.21
C ILE A 238 12.36 4.44 -1.51
N ILE A 239 12.60 5.75 -1.57
CA ILE A 239 13.14 6.43 -2.76
C ILE A 239 14.59 6.81 -2.48
N SER A 240 15.50 6.42 -3.36
CA SER A 240 16.90 6.84 -3.33
C SER A 240 16.99 8.35 -3.56
N SER A 241 17.70 9.04 -2.69
CA SER A 241 17.97 10.48 -2.85
C SER A 241 19.01 10.78 -3.94
N GLN A 242 19.71 9.76 -4.43
CA GLN A 242 20.76 9.93 -5.44
C GLN A 242 20.20 9.95 -6.87
N ASP A 243 19.25 9.06 -7.17
CA ASP A 243 18.76 8.83 -8.52
C ASP A 243 17.24 8.71 -8.65
N GLY A 244 16.51 8.84 -7.52
CA GLY A 244 15.05 8.74 -7.49
C GLY A 244 14.49 7.33 -7.67
N ARG A 245 15.33 6.30 -7.76
CA ARG A 245 14.90 4.91 -7.90
C ARG A 245 14.29 4.38 -6.62
N LEU A 246 13.39 3.42 -6.75
CA LEU A 246 12.81 2.73 -5.62
C LEU A 246 13.78 1.65 -5.12
N THR A 247 14.14 1.73 -3.84
CA THR A 247 15.12 0.85 -3.22
C THR A 247 14.52 -0.11 -2.19
N GLY A 248 13.21 -0.04 -1.96
CA GLY A 248 12.54 -0.92 -1.02
C GLY A 248 11.16 -0.43 -0.61
N TRP A 249 10.69 -1.00 0.50
CA TRP A 249 9.40 -0.65 1.11
C TRP A 249 9.55 -0.44 2.60
N PHE A 250 8.88 0.57 3.12
CA PHE A 250 8.84 0.94 4.53
C PHE A 250 7.43 0.78 5.08
N ALA A 251 7.32 0.24 6.29
CA ALA A 251 6.09 0.19 7.05
C ALA A 251 6.32 0.67 8.48
N ALA A 252 5.37 1.43 9.02
CA ALA A 252 5.38 1.86 10.40
C ALA A 252 3.95 1.89 10.97
N ARG A 253 3.88 1.77 12.28
CA ARG A 253 2.65 1.96 13.02
C ARG A 253 2.83 2.97 14.14
N LYS A 254 1.73 3.54 14.57
CA LYS A 254 1.65 4.33 15.80
C LYS A 254 0.86 3.56 16.86
N VAL A 255 1.22 3.83 18.11
CA VAL A 255 0.48 3.37 19.28
C VAL A 255 -0.30 4.54 19.83
N HIS A 256 -1.60 4.38 19.91
CA HIS A 256 -2.45 5.32 20.63
C HIS A 256 -2.61 4.85 22.07
N LYS A 257 -2.33 5.73 23.04
CA LYS A 257 -2.33 5.40 24.47
C LYS A 257 -1.34 4.24 24.83
N SER A 258 -1.71 3.40 25.76
CA SER A 258 -0.87 2.32 26.31
C SER A 258 -1.17 0.97 25.67
N ALA A 259 -0.97 0.84 24.36
CA ALA A 259 -1.04 -0.48 23.74
C ALA A 259 0.23 -1.30 24.02
N PRO A 260 0.11 -2.63 24.16
CA PRO A 260 1.28 -3.49 24.37
C PRO A 260 2.24 -3.42 23.18
N PRO A 261 3.53 -3.68 23.39
CA PRO A 261 4.50 -3.81 22.30
C PRO A 261 4.02 -4.84 21.29
N SER A 262 4.07 -4.50 20.02
CA SER A 262 3.81 -5.43 18.93
C SER A 262 4.76 -5.17 17.76
N GLY A 263 4.80 -6.09 16.79
CA GLY A 263 5.61 -5.96 15.59
C GLY A 263 4.81 -5.37 14.43
N ILE A 264 5.53 -5.02 13.37
CA ILE A 264 4.95 -4.74 12.07
C ILE A 264 5.76 -5.48 11.01
N THR A 265 5.07 -6.04 10.02
CA THR A 265 5.71 -6.65 8.86
C THR A 265 5.55 -5.72 7.66
N ALA A 266 6.68 -5.36 7.04
CA ALA A 266 6.71 -4.72 5.74
C ALA A 266 6.81 -5.79 4.65
N TYR A 267 6.07 -5.60 3.57
CA TYR A 267 6.13 -6.42 2.36
C TYR A 267 6.56 -5.53 1.19
N GLY A 268 7.52 -5.99 0.41
CA GLY A 268 7.88 -5.40 -0.86
C GLY A 268 7.58 -6.37 -2.00
N VAL A 269 7.03 -5.87 -3.07
CA VAL A 269 6.78 -6.63 -4.30
C VAL A 269 7.79 -6.20 -5.34
N MET A 270 8.62 -7.14 -5.75
CA MET A 270 9.67 -6.94 -6.75
C MET A 270 9.22 -7.53 -8.07
N LEU A 271 9.46 -6.84 -9.17
CA LEU A 271 9.09 -7.24 -10.53
C LEU A 271 10.35 -7.30 -11.40
N GLU A 272 10.49 -8.38 -12.16
CA GLU A 272 11.58 -8.55 -13.12
C GLU A 272 11.11 -9.22 -14.40
N ALA A 273 11.95 -9.18 -15.42
CA ALA A 273 11.78 -9.99 -16.63
C ALA A 273 12.20 -11.43 -16.32
N ALA A 274 11.33 -12.40 -16.67
CA ALA A 274 11.55 -13.84 -16.47
C ALA A 274 12.46 -14.44 -17.55
#